data_93ee78e4432efdad810bef9f2d0312ea
#
_entry.id   93ee78e4432efdad810bef9f2d0312ea
#
_cell.length_a   1.000
_cell.length_b   1.000
_cell.length_c   1.000
_cell.angle_alpha   90.00
_cell.angle_beta   90.00
_cell.angle_gamma   90.00
#
_symmetry.space_group_name_H-M   'P 1'
#
loop_
_entity.id
_entity.type
_entity.pdbx_description
1 polymer ?
#
loop_
_entity_poly.entity_id
_entity_poly.type
_entity_poly.pdbx_seq_one_letter_code
_entity_poly.pdbx_strand_id
1 'polypeptide(L)'
;MAMAQKGAALHSGHRERLRKKVLEHGIDVLESHEVLELLLFYSIPRRNTNGIAHEMLDEFETLPGVLEAAKGPLEQISGVSEKTIFLLRYLDEFWNLLEDPNRRPPPIKLNTVERWTGYFQRLLYQQTSNLVLLAYLDQSCCLLGQQVIWEG
;
A
#
# COMPACT_ATOMS: atom_id res chain seq x y z
N MET A 1 -1.82 -0.33 37.69
CA MET A 1 -0.82 -0.73 36.66
C MET A 1 -1.23 -1.95 35.82
N ALA A 2 -1.96 -2.95 36.32
CA ALA A 2 -2.32 -4.18 35.57
C ALA A 2 -3.33 -3.99 34.39
N MET A 3 -4.21 -3.00 34.45
CA MET A 3 -5.19 -2.76 33.34
C MET A 3 -4.55 -2.16 32.09
N ALA A 4 -3.52 -1.32 32.20
CA ALA A 4 -2.83 -0.73 31.06
C ALA A 4 -2.00 -1.77 30.28
N GLN A 5 -1.42 -2.76 30.94
CA GLN A 5 -0.65 -3.82 30.30
C GLN A 5 -1.51 -4.81 29.52
N LYS A 6 -2.74 -5.08 29.99
CA LYS A 6 -3.68 -5.99 29.32
C LYS A 6 -4.23 -5.41 28.00
N GLY A 7 -4.44 -4.09 27.95
CA GLY A 7 -4.83 -3.37 26.73
C GLY A 7 -3.72 -3.40 25.67
N ALA A 8 -2.46 -3.14 26.05
CA ALA A 8 -1.33 -3.13 25.13
C ALA A 8 -1.07 -4.50 24.46
N ALA A 9 -1.26 -5.60 25.20
CA ALA A 9 -1.10 -6.96 24.66
C ALA A 9 -2.21 -7.34 23.68
N LEU A 10 -3.46 -6.93 23.92
CA LEU A 10 -4.60 -7.14 23.02
C LEU A 10 -4.41 -6.40 21.68
N HIS A 11 -3.92 -5.16 21.73
CA HIS A 11 -3.67 -4.34 20.53
C HIS A 11 -2.46 -4.81 19.74
N SER A 12 -1.44 -5.36 20.38
CA SER A 12 -0.29 -5.98 19.71
C SER A 12 -0.73 -7.18 18.86
N GLY A 13 -1.56 -8.07 19.39
CA GLY A 13 -2.07 -9.22 18.65
C GLY A 13 -3.00 -8.84 17.49
N HIS A 14 -3.77 -7.74 17.60
CA HIS A 14 -4.61 -7.26 16.52
C HIS A 14 -3.78 -6.71 15.34
N ARG A 15 -2.78 -5.88 15.62
CA ARG A 15 -1.86 -5.35 14.59
C ARG A 15 -1.16 -6.46 13.81
N GLU A 16 -0.72 -7.49 14.50
CA GLU A 16 -0.05 -8.63 13.87
C GLU A 16 -1.02 -9.44 12.99
N ARG A 17 -2.25 -9.67 13.45
CA ARG A 17 -3.28 -10.35 12.64
C ARG A 17 -3.62 -9.59 11.37
N LEU A 18 -3.76 -8.24 11.43
CA LEU A 18 -4.05 -7.43 10.26
C LEU A 18 -2.90 -7.48 9.24
N ARG A 19 -1.65 -7.37 9.69
CA ARG A 19 -0.48 -7.51 8.82
C ARG A 19 -0.42 -8.88 8.16
N LYS A 20 -0.64 -9.94 8.94
CA LYS A 20 -0.66 -11.31 8.44
C LYS A 20 -1.75 -11.52 7.38
N LYS A 21 -2.96 -10.99 7.62
CA LYS A 21 -4.08 -11.04 6.68
C LYS A 21 -3.69 -10.43 5.31
N VAL A 22 -3.00 -9.27 5.32
CA VAL A 22 -2.51 -8.64 4.08
C VAL A 22 -1.41 -9.45 3.41
N LEU A 23 -0.46 -9.98 4.17
CA LEU A 23 0.65 -10.76 3.60
C LEU A 23 0.20 -12.09 2.98
N GLU A 24 -0.85 -12.70 3.53
CA GLU A 24 -1.37 -13.99 3.05
C GLU A 24 -2.40 -13.84 1.92
N HIS A 25 -3.18 -12.76 1.91
CA HIS A 25 -4.36 -12.64 1.04
C HIS A 25 -4.41 -11.34 0.23
N GLY A 26 -3.46 -10.42 0.41
CA GLY A 26 -3.47 -9.11 -0.22
C GLY A 26 -4.31 -8.08 0.55
N ILE A 27 -4.30 -6.84 0.06
CA ILE A 27 -5.01 -5.70 0.70
C ILE A 27 -6.51 -5.73 0.42
N ASP A 28 -6.94 -6.37 -0.67
CA ASP A 28 -8.33 -6.40 -1.15
C ASP A 28 -9.30 -7.12 -0.21
N VAL A 29 -8.76 -7.92 0.73
CA VAL A 29 -9.56 -8.61 1.75
C VAL A 29 -9.86 -7.75 2.97
N LEU A 30 -9.34 -6.52 3.02
CA LEU A 30 -9.55 -5.59 4.12
C LEU A 30 -10.73 -4.65 3.83
N GLU A 31 -11.51 -4.37 4.88
CA GLU A 31 -12.46 -3.28 4.87
C GLU A 31 -11.73 -1.92 4.90
N SER A 32 -12.36 -0.85 4.44
CA SER A 32 -11.76 0.49 4.37
C SER A 32 -11.18 0.96 5.71
N HIS A 33 -11.88 0.71 6.82
CA HIS A 33 -11.38 1.05 8.15
C HIS A 33 -10.15 0.21 8.55
N GLU A 34 -10.08 -1.07 8.15
CA GLU A 34 -8.94 -1.94 8.41
C GLU A 34 -7.69 -1.47 7.64
N VAL A 35 -7.87 -1.03 6.38
CA VAL A 35 -6.80 -0.43 5.56
C VAL A 35 -6.25 0.82 6.23
N LEU A 36 -7.14 1.74 6.63
CA LEU A 36 -6.74 2.97 7.30
C LEU A 36 -6.10 2.70 8.67
N GLU A 37 -6.65 1.76 9.44
CA GLU A 37 -6.09 1.33 10.71
C GLU A 37 -4.66 0.80 10.56
N LEU A 38 -4.41 -0.04 9.56
CA LEU A 38 -3.09 -0.57 9.26
C LEU A 38 -2.08 0.54 8.95
N LEU A 39 -2.51 1.55 8.20
CA LEU A 39 -1.71 2.74 7.90
C LEU A 39 -1.40 3.54 9.18
N LEU A 40 -2.40 3.79 10.00
CA LEU A 40 -2.27 4.54 11.26
C LEU A 40 -1.35 3.86 12.28
N PHE A 41 -1.12 2.55 12.19
CA PHE A 41 -0.16 1.85 13.05
C PHE A 41 1.26 2.42 12.97
N TYR A 42 1.62 3.02 11.84
CA TYR A 42 2.96 3.58 11.62
C TYR A 42 3.12 4.98 12.23
N SER A 43 2.04 5.76 12.31
CA SER A 43 2.07 7.10 12.89
C SER A 43 1.61 7.14 14.35
N ILE A 44 0.78 6.19 14.78
CA ILE A 44 0.18 6.13 16.13
C ILE A 44 0.60 4.81 16.81
N PRO A 45 1.80 4.74 17.39
CA PRO A 45 2.26 3.54 18.07
C PRO A 45 1.51 3.32 19.41
N ARG A 46 1.29 2.07 19.77
CA ARG A 46 0.79 1.62 21.10
C ARG A 46 -0.63 2.08 21.48
N ARG A 47 -1.40 2.70 20.59
CA ARG A 47 -2.80 3.07 20.83
C ARG A 47 -3.72 2.26 19.94
N ASN A 48 -4.98 2.14 20.35
CA ASN A 48 -6.03 1.61 19.49
C ASN A 48 -6.33 2.67 18.41
N THR A 49 -6.17 2.29 17.15
CA THR A 49 -6.40 3.13 15.97
C THR A 49 -7.72 2.85 15.28
N ASN A 50 -8.43 1.80 15.71
CA ASN A 50 -9.72 1.42 15.11
C ASN A 50 -10.76 2.54 15.22
N GLY A 51 -10.95 3.11 16.42
CA GLY A 51 -11.88 4.23 16.62
C GLY A 51 -11.49 5.46 15.80
N ILE A 52 -10.19 5.76 15.68
CA ILE A 52 -9.69 6.88 14.87
C ILE A 52 -9.96 6.64 13.39
N ALA A 53 -9.76 5.41 12.90
CA ALA A 53 -10.04 5.04 11.51
C ALA A 53 -11.53 5.19 11.17
N HIS A 54 -12.42 4.76 12.06
CA HIS A 54 -13.85 4.96 11.89
C HIS A 54 -14.22 6.45 11.89
N GLU A 55 -13.75 7.24 12.88
CA GLU A 55 -14.02 8.67 12.95
C GLU A 55 -13.55 9.41 11.69
N MET A 56 -12.39 9.05 11.13
CA MET A 56 -11.92 9.60 9.86
C MET A 56 -12.83 9.24 8.69
N LEU A 57 -13.29 7.99 8.61
CA LEU A 57 -14.18 7.57 7.51
C LEU A 57 -15.59 8.14 7.66
N ASP A 58 -16.05 8.35 8.88
CA ASP A 58 -17.34 9.02 9.13
C ASP A 58 -17.28 10.50 8.71
N GLU A 59 -16.15 11.18 8.88
CA GLU A 59 -15.96 12.59 8.51
C GLU A 59 -15.66 12.77 7.01
N PHE A 60 -14.83 11.91 6.42
CA PHE A 60 -14.35 12.08 5.04
C PHE A 60 -14.92 11.06 4.05
N GLU A 61 -15.81 10.18 4.49
CA GLU A 61 -16.59 9.21 3.73
C GLU A 61 -15.79 8.08 3.05
N THR A 62 -14.61 8.39 2.49
CA THR A 62 -13.82 7.43 1.70
C THR A 62 -12.33 7.47 2.06
N LEU A 63 -11.58 6.41 1.73
CA LEU A 63 -10.12 6.40 1.90
C LEU A 63 -9.43 7.53 1.10
N PRO A 64 -9.75 7.78 -0.18
CA PRO A 64 -9.25 8.96 -0.89
C PRO A 64 -9.61 10.26 -0.17
N GLY A 65 -10.85 10.43 0.29
CA GLY A 65 -11.28 11.61 1.03
C GLY A 65 -10.45 11.87 2.29
N VAL A 66 -10.03 10.81 3.00
CA VAL A 66 -9.12 10.93 4.17
C VAL A 66 -7.73 11.42 3.73
N LEU A 67 -7.20 10.90 2.61
CA LEU A 67 -5.87 11.28 2.12
C LEU A 67 -5.83 12.72 1.61
N GLU A 68 -6.88 13.15 0.91
CA GLU A 68 -7.05 14.49 0.34
C GLU A 68 -7.46 15.55 1.38
N ALA A 69 -7.86 15.12 2.58
CA ALA A 69 -8.38 16.01 3.62
C ALA A 69 -7.41 17.11 4.00
N ALA A 70 -7.93 18.32 4.18
CA ALA A 70 -7.14 19.45 4.65
C ALA A 70 -6.64 19.26 6.08
N LYS A 71 -5.54 19.92 6.43
CA LYS A 71 -4.91 19.81 7.76
C LYS A 71 -5.88 20.14 8.90
N GLY A 72 -6.66 21.22 8.76
CA GLY A 72 -7.56 21.70 9.81
C GLY A 72 -8.60 20.67 10.26
N PRO A 73 -9.42 20.10 9.37
CA PRO A 73 -10.35 19.02 9.72
C PRO A 73 -9.66 17.80 10.35
N LEU A 74 -8.51 17.37 9.84
CA LEU A 74 -7.75 16.25 10.42
C LEU A 74 -7.28 16.52 11.86
N GLU A 75 -6.94 17.77 12.20
CA GLU A 75 -6.54 18.18 13.56
C GLU A 75 -7.68 18.12 14.57
N GLN A 76 -8.93 18.14 14.14
CA GLN A 76 -10.09 18.02 15.01
C GLN A 76 -10.33 16.60 15.50
N ILE A 77 -9.80 15.59 14.80
CA ILE A 77 -9.98 14.18 15.15
C ILE A 77 -9.09 13.80 16.32
N SER A 78 -9.70 13.29 17.38
CA SER A 78 -9.00 12.96 18.61
C SER A 78 -7.95 11.86 18.40
N GLY A 79 -6.71 12.17 18.70
CA GLY A 79 -5.57 11.22 18.58
C GLY A 79 -4.81 11.32 17.27
N VAL A 80 -5.23 12.17 16.36
CA VAL A 80 -4.48 12.56 15.17
C VAL A 80 -3.42 13.56 15.55
N SER A 81 -2.19 13.32 15.14
CA SER A 81 -1.04 14.20 15.38
C SER A 81 -0.52 14.77 14.07
N GLU A 82 0.32 15.79 14.16
CA GLU A 82 1.00 16.36 13.00
C GLU A 82 1.76 15.27 12.19
N LYS A 83 2.32 14.29 12.90
CA LYS A 83 2.99 13.14 12.25
C LYS A 83 2.01 12.27 11.44
N THR A 84 0.79 12.11 11.93
CA THR A 84 -0.26 11.38 11.21
C THR A 84 -0.70 12.15 9.97
N ILE A 85 -0.93 13.45 10.10
CA ILE A 85 -1.29 14.35 8.99
C ILE A 85 -0.19 14.34 7.93
N PHE A 86 1.07 14.44 8.34
CA PHE A 86 2.21 14.34 7.41
C PHE A 86 2.19 13.02 6.63
N LEU A 87 1.96 11.89 7.31
CA LEU A 87 1.92 10.58 6.65
C LEU A 87 0.80 10.51 5.60
N LEU A 88 -0.41 10.96 5.94
CA LEU A 88 -1.56 10.95 5.01
C LEU A 88 -1.28 11.82 3.78
N ARG A 89 -0.83 13.05 3.98
CA ARG A 89 -0.48 13.95 2.87
C ARG A 89 0.67 13.44 2.02
N TYR A 90 1.70 12.86 2.64
CA TYR A 90 2.81 12.25 1.91
C TYR A 90 2.34 11.12 1.00
N LEU A 91 1.39 10.30 1.47
CA LEU A 91 0.83 9.23 0.65
C LEU A 91 -0.02 9.76 -0.50
N ASP A 92 -0.82 10.79 -0.27
CA ASP A 92 -1.57 11.44 -1.33
C ASP A 92 -0.63 12.01 -2.41
N GLU A 93 0.37 12.79 -2.00
CA GLU A 93 1.36 13.35 -2.95
C GLU A 93 2.17 12.25 -3.66
N PHE A 94 2.51 11.17 -2.93
CA PHE A 94 3.21 10.02 -3.51
C PHE A 94 2.36 9.30 -4.55
N TRP A 95 1.06 9.12 -4.28
CA TRP A 95 0.10 8.56 -5.22
C TRP A 95 0.00 9.42 -6.49
N ASN A 96 -0.23 10.72 -6.31
CA ASN A 96 -0.29 11.69 -7.41
C ASN A 96 1.00 11.71 -8.24
N LEU A 97 2.15 11.54 -7.59
CA LEU A 97 3.45 11.40 -8.25
C LEU A 97 3.54 10.17 -9.15
N LEU A 98 2.96 9.04 -8.72
CA LEU A 98 2.96 7.78 -9.49
C LEU A 98 1.99 7.84 -10.67
N GLU A 99 0.88 8.55 -10.52
CA GLU A 99 -0.14 8.71 -11.55
C GLU A 99 0.16 9.82 -12.57
N ASP A 100 1.10 10.72 -12.28
CA ASP A 100 1.47 11.80 -13.20
C ASP A 100 2.00 11.22 -14.53
N PRO A 101 1.27 11.42 -15.65
CA PRO A 101 1.69 10.88 -16.95
C PRO A 101 2.99 11.51 -17.46
N ASN A 102 3.39 12.68 -16.95
CA ASN A 102 4.64 13.34 -17.29
C ASN A 102 5.83 12.80 -16.49
N ARG A 103 5.57 12.06 -15.42
CA ARG A 103 6.56 11.41 -14.57
C ARG A 103 6.58 9.89 -14.71
N ARG A 104 6.10 9.36 -15.85
CA ARG A 104 6.20 7.94 -16.12
C ARG A 104 7.64 7.48 -15.92
N PRO A 105 7.85 6.36 -15.22
CA PRO A 105 9.19 5.79 -15.10
C PRO A 105 9.78 5.62 -16.50
N PRO A 106 11.09 5.80 -16.66
CA PRO A 106 11.70 5.61 -17.95
C PRO A 106 11.33 4.21 -18.50
N PRO A 107 11.09 4.09 -19.80
CA PRO A 107 10.65 2.84 -20.40
C PRO A 107 11.66 1.73 -20.06
N ILE A 108 11.16 0.57 -19.68
CA ILE A 108 11.99 -0.59 -19.38
C ILE A 108 12.63 -1.08 -20.68
N LYS A 109 13.90 -0.80 -20.84
CA LYS A 109 14.65 -1.19 -22.04
C LYS A 109 15.28 -2.56 -21.86
N LEU A 110 14.83 -3.53 -22.68
CA LEU A 110 15.26 -4.93 -22.66
C LEU A 110 16.17 -5.24 -23.86
N ASN A 111 17.22 -4.46 -24.06
CA ASN A 111 18.10 -4.53 -25.22
C ASN A 111 19.40 -5.31 -24.98
N THR A 112 19.61 -5.87 -23.79
CA THR A 112 20.75 -6.75 -23.48
C THR A 112 20.30 -7.97 -22.70
N VAL A 113 21.08 -9.04 -22.76
CA VAL A 113 20.79 -10.30 -22.06
C VAL A 113 20.65 -10.08 -20.55
N GLU A 114 21.51 -9.25 -19.96
CA GLU A 114 21.49 -8.96 -18.53
C GLU A 114 20.19 -8.26 -18.10
N ARG A 115 19.68 -7.32 -18.91
CA ARG A 115 18.43 -6.60 -18.65
C ARG A 115 17.22 -7.53 -18.78
N TRP A 116 17.20 -8.37 -19.78
CA TRP A 116 16.23 -9.42 -19.97
C TRP A 116 16.18 -10.33 -18.74
N THR A 117 17.32 -10.94 -18.43
CA THR A 117 17.44 -11.89 -17.32
C THR A 117 17.01 -11.25 -16.01
N GLY A 118 17.47 -10.05 -15.70
CA GLY A 118 17.12 -9.34 -14.47
C GLY A 118 15.64 -8.96 -14.40
N TYR A 119 14.99 -8.66 -15.52
CA TYR A 119 13.57 -8.38 -15.59
C TYR A 119 12.72 -9.63 -15.34
N PHE A 120 12.96 -10.70 -16.07
CA PHE A 120 12.19 -11.92 -15.95
C PHE A 120 12.46 -12.67 -14.66
N GLN A 121 13.69 -12.66 -14.14
CA GLN A 121 13.98 -13.22 -12.82
C GLN A 121 13.14 -12.56 -11.73
N ARG A 122 13.02 -11.22 -11.72
CA ARG A 122 12.18 -10.52 -10.74
C ARG A 122 10.69 -10.85 -10.90
N LEU A 123 10.23 -10.93 -12.14
CA LEU A 123 8.84 -11.21 -12.46
C LEU A 123 8.44 -12.64 -12.06
N LEU A 124 9.34 -13.60 -12.25
CA LEU A 124 9.11 -15.02 -12.01
C LEU A 124 9.51 -15.48 -10.59
N TYR A 125 10.14 -14.61 -9.80
CA TYR A 125 10.70 -14.96 -8.49
C TYR A 125 9.67 -15.55 -7.52
N GLN A 126 8.42 -15.13 -7.61
CA GLN A 126 7.33 -15.61 -6.73
C GLN A 126 6.42 -16.63 -7.39
N GLN A 127 6.70 -17.03 -8.62
CA GLN A 127 5.89 -18.00 -9.35
C GLN A 127 6.30 -19.42 -8.96
N THR A 128 5.29 -20.24 -8.64
CA THR A 128 5.47 -21.65 -8.26
C THR A 128 5.05 -22.62 -9.36
N SER A 129 4.36 -22.12 -10.39
CA SER A 129 3.90 -22.86 -11.56
C SER A 129 4.79 -22.61 -12.77
N ASN A 130 4.80 -23.58 -13.72
CA ASN A 130 5.39 -23.34 -15.03
C ASN A 130 4.51 -22.36 -15.80
N LEU A 131 5.11 -21.36 -16.44
CA LEU A 131 4.34 -20.42 -17.28
C LEU A 131 5.11 -20.05 -18.53
N VAL A 132 4.36 -19.70 -19.58
CA VAL A 132 4.88 -19.07 -20.80
C VAL A 132 4.39 -17.65 -20.84
N LEU A 133 5.32 -16.72 -20.89
CA LEU A 133 5.07 -15.28 -20.87
C LEU A 133 5.51 -14.65 -22.19
N LEU A 134 4.64 -13.85 -22.77
CA LEU A 134 4.92 -13.06 -23.97
C LEU A 134 5.14 -11.60 -23.56
N ALA A 135 6.28 -11.04 -23.95
CA ALA A 135 6.60 -9.62 -23.77
C ALA A 135 6.60 -8.89 -25.12
N TYR A 136 5.91 -7.77 -25.17
CA TYR A 136 5.83 -6.91 -26.36
C TYR A 136 6.86 -5.79 -26.23
N LEU A 137 7.68 -5.61 -27.27
CA LEU A 137 8.71 -4.57 -27.30
C LEU A 137 8.47 -3.65 -28.51
N ASP A 138 8.86 -2.39 -28.34
CA ASP A 138 8.98 -1.47 -29.47
C ASP A 138 10.28 -1.69 -30.25
N GLN A 139 10.50 -0.91 -31.32
CA GLN A 139 11.71 -0.97 -32.16
C GLN A 139 12.99 -0.61 -31.41
N SER A 140 12.87 0.08 -30.26
CA SER A 140 14.00 0.45 -29.39
C SER A 140 14.25 -0.55 -28.26
N CYS A 141 13.56 -1.73 -28.32
CA CYS A 141 13.54 -2.76 -27.28
C CYS A 141 13.00 -2.27 -25.93
N CYS A 142 12.10 -1.29 -25.94
CA CYS A 142 11.38 -0.86 -24.74
C CYS A 142 10.13 -1.70 -24.55
N LEU A 143 9.89 -2.14 -23.33
CA LEU A 143 8.73 -2.96 -22.99
C LEU A 143 7.45 -2.15 -23.15
N LEU A 144 6.54 -2.64 -24.01
CA LEU A 144 5.20 -2.08 -24.22
C LEU A 144 4.16 -2.77 -23.33
N GLY A 145 4.36 -4.05 -23.03
CA GLY A 145 3.44 -4.85 -22.24
C GLY A 145 3.87 -6.30 -22.15
N GLN A 146 3.14 -7.06 -21.34
CA GLN A 146 3.38 -8.49 -21.17
C GLN A 146 2.07 -9.23 -20.93
N GLN A 147 2.04 -10.51 -21.27
CA GLN A 147 0.89 -11.38 -21.09
C GLN A 147 1.33 -12.80 -20.78
N VAL A 148 0.71 -13.44 -19.80
CA VAL A 148 0.83 -14.89 -19.59
C VAL A 148 -0.06 -15.57 -20.64
N ILE A 149 0.54 -16.41 -21.48
CA ILE A 149 -0.18 -17.12 -22.55
C ILE A 149 -0.44 -18.58 -22.20
N TRP A 150 0.27 -19.10 -21.20
CA TRP A 150 0.05 -20.45 -20.69
C TRP A 150 0.58 -20.56 -19.25
N GLU A 151 -0.15 -21.29 -18.40
CA GLU A 151 0.21 -21.64 -17.03
C GLU A 151 -0.21 -23.09 -16.77
N GLY A 152 0.71 -23.91 -16.19
CA GLY A 152 0.48 -25.32 -15.92
C GLY A 152 1.24 -25.86 -14.70
#